data_4b5805a8a7c05cc901e8ffae8f1debf1
#
_entry.id   4b5805a8a7c05cc901e8ffae8f1debf1
#
_cell.length_a   1.000
_cell.length_b   1.000
_cell.length_c   1.000
_cell.angle_alpha   90.00
_cell.angle_beta   90.00
_cell.angle_gamma   90.00
#
_symmetry.space_group_name_H-M   'P 1'
#
loop_
_entity.id
_entity.type
_entity.pdbx_description
1 polymer ?
#
loop_
_entity_poly.entity_id
_entity_poly.type
_entity_poly.pdbx_seq_one_letter_code
_entity_poly.pdbx_strand_id
1 'polypeptide(L)'
;DGIFFTELQGGNWTEKVAAVKGQDCNTFWIVSGNENRFYSYLIDANGVETTPIISSVPTNIENRGYLKLSPDGTKLAVANQGNNQGGSFTPNSAIIYNFDNLTGSVDTDETFLIENFSDGQAYGIEFSVDSKKLYISTVSAFRRTMNNPAVTYKLFQFNLTATNIPGSKQLIHEQNPSDPNYPEGGYRGALQLAPDGKIYTTIPLAYDVFTAGGLFVPGAFATHLDVIENPTAD
;
A
#
# COMPACT_ATOMS: atom_id res chain seq x y z
N ASP A 1 5.62 9.93 -34.36
CA ASP A 1 4.77 9.71 -33.19
C ASP A 1 5.55 10.14 -31.97
N GLY A 2 5.10 11.20 -31.29
CA GLY A 2 5.75 11.76 -30.12
C GLY A 2 5.20 11.13 -28.82
N ILE A 3 6.00 11.15 -27.74
CA ILE A 3 5.50 10.87 -26.40
C ILE A 3 4.81 12.14 -25.91
N PHE A 4 3.53 12.04 -25.59
CA PHE A 4 2.74 13.14 -25.03
C PHE A 4 2.57 12.97 -23.54
N PHE A 5 2.83 14.03 -22.79
CA PHE A 5 2.47 14.14 -21.38
C PHE A 5 1.21 15.00 -21.27
N THR A 6 0.16 14.46 -20.66
CA THR A 6 -1.08 15.18 -20.40
C THR A 6 -1.30 15.25 -18.88
N GLU A 7 -1.38 16.48 -18.36
CA GLU A 7 -1.78 16.70 -16.98
C GLU A 7 -3.30 16.54 -16.86
N LEU A 8 -3.75 15.60 -16.03
CA LEU A 8 -5.18 15.33 -15.81
C LEU A 8 -5.78 16.33 -14.82
N GLN A 9 -5.13 16.53 -13.69
CA GLN A 9 -5.56 17.47 -12.66
C GLN A 9 -4.40 17.87 -11.76
N GLY A 10 -4.24 19.16 -11.50
CA GLY A 10 -3.30 19.70 -10.51
C GLY A 10 -3.77 19.45 -9.08
N GLY A 11 -2.83 19.36 -8.13
CA GLY A 11 -3.12 19.21 -6.70
C GLY A 11 -1.99 18.57 -5.89
N ASN A 12 -2.24 18.35 -4.61
CA ASN A 12 -1.31 17.68 -3.68
C ASN A 12 -1.52 16.17 -3.71
N TRP A 13 -1.10 15.54 -4.81
CA TRP A 13 -1.28 14.10 -5.00
C TRP A 13 -0.39 13.28 -4.08
N THR A 14 -0.92 12.14 -3.64
CA THR A 14 -0.14 11.11 -2.95
C THR A 14 0.74 10.34 -3.95
N GLU A 15 1.69 9.53 -3.46
CA GLU A 15 2.47 8.60 -4.30
C GLU A 15 1.65 7.39 -4.78
N LYS A 16 0.37 7.31 -4.39
CA LYS A 16 -0.49 6.15 -4.57
C LYS A 16 -1.21 6.18 -5.92
N VAL A 17 -1.07 5.10 -6.66
CA VAL A 17 -1.83 4.86 -7.88
C VAL A 17 -2.08 3.36 -8.04
N ALA A 18 -3.29 2.99 -8.45
CA ALA A 18 -3.63 1.62 -8.78
C ALA A 18 -4.53 1.56 -10.00
N ALA A 19 -4.56 0.41 -10.66
CA ALA A 19 -5.43 0.18 -11.80
C ALA A 19 -6.13 -1.17 -11.66
N VAL A 20 -7.35 -1.25 -12.20
CA VAL A 20 -8.13 -2.48 -12.27
C VAL A 20 -8.95 -2.51 -13.57
N LYS A 21 -9.28 -3.71 -14.01
CA LYS A 21 -10.18 -3.90 -15.15
C LYS A 21 -11.58 -3.39 -14.79
N GLY A 22 -12.19 -2.61 -15.69
CA GLY A 22 -13.59 -2.22 -15.59
C GLY A 22 -14.52 -3.41 -15.89
N GLN A 23 -15.78 -3.26 -15.57
CA GLN A 23 -16.79 -4.29 -15.85
C GLN A 23 -17.02 -4.45 -17.34
N ASP A 24 -16.98 -3.37 -18.10
CA ASP A 24 -17.07 -3.41 -19.56
C ASP A 24 -15.79 -3.94 -20.20
N CYS A 25 -15.93 -4.67 -21.29
CA CYS A 25 -14.80 -5.20 -22.04
C CYS A 25 -13.90 -4.06 -22.53
N ASN A 26 -12.59 -4.21 -22.34
CA ASN A 26 -11.56 -3.26 -22.76
C ASN A 26 -11.59 -1.90 -22.04
N THR A 27 -12.21 -1.84 -20.86
CA THR A 27 -12.11 -0.68 -19.98
C THR A 27 -11.25 -0.96 -18.76
N PHE A 28 -10.63 0.09 -18.23
CA PHE A 28 -9.82 0.06 -17.01
C PHE A 28 -10.10 1.31 -16.20
N TRP A 29 -10.00 1.17 -14.89
CA TRP A 29 -9.98 2.30 -13.97
C TRP A 29 -8.56 2.51 -13.45
N ILE A 30 -8.11 3.76 -13.46
CA ILE A 30 -6.93 4.22 -12.71
C ILE A 30 -7.43 5.06 -11.55
N VAL A 31 -7.00 4.71 -10.34
CA VAL A 31 -7.41 5.39 -9.11
C VAL A 31 -6.19 5.95 -8.41
N SER A 32 -6.29 7.19 -7.97
CA SER A 32 -5.31 7.85 -7.11
C SER A 32 -6.01 8.63 -6.01
N GLY A 33 -5.26 9.08 -5.00
CA GLY A 33 -5.79 9.80 -3.84
C GLY A 33 -5.20 11.20 -3.69
N ASN A 34 -6.04 12.14 -3.25
CA ASN A 34 -5.64 13.49 -2.89
C ASN A 34 -6.48 13.96 -1.69
N GLU A 35 -5.81 14.29 -0.57
CA GLU A 35 -6.47 14.65 0.68
C GLU A 35 -7.44 13.53 1.15
N ASN A 36 -8.72 13.82 1.23
CA ASN A 36 -9.78 12.88 1.59
C ASN A 36 -10.65 12.44 0.40
N ARG A 37 -10.07 12.36 -0.80
CA ARG A 37 -10.78 12.00 -2.02
C ARG A 37 -10.01 11.00 -2.84
N PHE A 38 -10.75 10.05 -3.42
CA PHE A 38 -10.27 9.22 -4.53
C PHE A 38 -10.77 9.79 -5.85
N TYR A 39 -9.91 9.71 -6.85
CA TYR A 39 -10.17 10.13 -8.22
C TYR A 39 -9.97 8.93 -9.12
N SER A 40 -11.06 8.48 -9.74
CA SER A 40 -11.07 7.34 -10.65
C SER A 40 -11.23 7.81 -12.08
N TYR A 41 -10.22 7.53 -12.91
CA TYR A 41 -10.21 7.87 -14.33
C TYR A 41 -10.50 6.62 -15.15
N LEU A 42 -11.51 6.71 -16.05
CA LEU A 42 -11.81 5.65 -16.99
C LEU A 42 -10.80 5.67 -18.15
N ILE A 43 -10.32 4.52 -18.53
CA ILE A 43 -9.57 4.28 -19.76
C ILE A 43 -10.39 3.33 -20.64
N ASP A 44 -10.61 3.71 -21.87
CA ASP A 44 -11.26 2.90 -22.88
C ASP A 44 -10.45 2.90 -24.21
N ALA A 45 -11.07 2.44 -25.29
CA ALA A 45 -10.42 2.40 -26.61
C ALA A 45 -10.11 3.81 -27.21
N ASN A 46 -10.73 4.86 -26.68
CA ASN A 46 -10.52 6.25 -27.10
C ASN A 46 -9.43 6.94 -26.30
N GLY A 47 -8.99 6.33 -25.19
CA GLY A 47 -7.96 6.86 -24.30
C GLY A 47 -8.47 7.10 -22.88
N VAL A 48 -7.92 8.10 -22.19
CA VAL A 48 -8.26 8.46 -20.83
C VAL A 48 -9.39 9.49 -20.82
N GLU A 49 -10.48 9.19 -20.12
CA GLU A 49 -11.49 10.19 -19.79
C GLU A 49 -10.89 11.20 -18.79
N THR A 50 -10.80 12.45 -19.17
CA THR A 50 -10.13 13.49 -18.37
C THR A 50 -10.95 13.98 -17.17
N THR A 51 -12.27 13.67 -17.14
CA THR A 51 -13.15 14.00 -16.02
C THR A 51 -13.26 12.78 -15.08
N PRO A 52 -12.68 12.82 -13.89
CA PRO A 52 -12.71 11.68 -12.97
C PRO A 52 -14.05 11.53 -12.25
N ILE A 53 -14.34 10.31 -11.82
CA ILE A 53 -15.31 10.06 -10.75
C ILE A 53 -14.61 10.38 -9.42
N ILE A 54 -15.23 11.26 -8.61
CA ILE A 54 -14.66 11.71 -7.33
C ILE A 54 -15.48 11.13 -6.19
N SER A 55 -14.81 10.40 -5.30
CA SER A 55 -15.40 9.82 -4.08
C SER A 55 -14.74 10.41 -2.85
N SER A 56 -15.51 11.08 -1.98
CA SER A 56 -15.00 11.65 -0.73
C SER A 56 -15.08 10.64 0.39
N VAL A 57 -14.00 10.49 1.15
CA VAL A 57 -13.88 9.54 2.27
C VAL A 57 -13.70 10.28 3.59
N PRO A 58 -14.09 9.69 4.74
CA PRO A 58 -13.98 10.36 6.04
C PRO A 58 -12.55 10.53 6.53
N THR A 59 -11.62 9.67 6.07
CA THR A 59 -10.22 9.64 6.51
C THR A 59 -9.30 10.20 5.44
N ASN A 60 -8.36 11.06 5.81
CA ASN A 60 -7.35 11.54 4.88
C ASN A 60 -6.48 10.41 4.36
N ILE A 61 -6.18 10.48 3.07
CA ILE A 61 -5.26 9.57 2.39
C ILE A 61 -3.86 10.15 2.55
N GLU A 62 -3.04 9.47 3.34
CA GLU A 62 -1.68 9.92 3.60
C GLU A 62 -0.79 9.86 2.35
N ASN A 63 0.21 10.72 2.28
CA ASN A 63 1.09 10.81 1.10
C ASN A 63 1.82 9.50 0.82
N ARG A 64 2.18 8.73 1.86
CA ARG A 64 3.00 7.52 1.75
C ARG A 64 2.22 6.26 2.02
N GLY A 65 2.71 5.17 1.42
CA GLY A 65 2.11 3.84 1.45
C GLY A 65 1.42 3.51 0.14
N TYR A 66 0.94 2.30 0.02
CA TYR A 66 0.37 1.78 -1.22
C TYR A 66 -1.15 1.86 -1.24
N LEU A 67 -1.68 1.91 -2.45
CA LEU A 67 -3.08 1.75 -2.79
C LEU A 67 -3.19 0.59 -3.77
N LYS A 68 -4.16 -0.30 -3.57
CA LYS A 68 -4.42 -1.44 -4.44
C LYS A 68 -5.93 -1.63 -4.64
N LEU A 69 -6.26 -2.08 -5.83
CA LEU A 69 -7.61 -2.55 -6.17
C LEU A 69 -7.58 -4.08 -6.21
N SER A 70 -8.63 -4.72 -5.67
CA SER A 70 -8.74 -6.17 -5.69
C SER A 70 -8.88 -6.70 -7.12
N PRO A 71 -8.33 -7.89 -7.45
CA PRO A 71 -8.45 -8.48 -8.78
C PRO A 71 -9.87 -8.63 -9.30
N ASP A 72 -10.85 -8.84 -8.42
CA ASP A 72 -12.27 -8.90 -8.78
C ASP A 72 -12.91 -7.52 -9.00
N GLY A 73 -12.18 -6.42 -8.75
CA GLY A 73 -12.67 -5.06 -8.94
C GLY A 73 -13.73 -4.61 -7.94
N THR A 74 -13.87 -5.28 -6.78
CA THR A 74 -14.91 -4.96 -5.80
C THR A 74 -14.41 -4.20 -4.57
N LYS A 75 -13.09 -4.12 -4.38
CA LYS A 75 -12.48 -3.49 -3.21
C LYS A 75 -11.29 -2.62 -3.58
N LEU A 76 -11.11 -1.57 -2.80
CA LEU A 76 -9.95 -0.71 -2.80
C LEU A 76 -9.35 -0.74 -1.40
N ALA A 77 -8.05 -1.02 -1.31
CA ALA A 77 -7.32 -1.01 -0.04
C ALA A 77 -6.22 0.06 -0.07
N VAL A 78 -6.10 0.80 1.02
CA VAL A 78 -5.07 1.83 1.17
C VAL A 78 -4.30 1.64 2.46
N ALA A 79 -2.97 1.60 2.36
CA ALA A 79 -2.07 1.69 3.49
C ALA A 79 -1.65 3.16 3.67
N ASN A 80 -1.94 3.71 4.84
CA ASN A 80 -1.56 5.06 5.21
C ASN A 80 -0.39 4.98 6.19
N GLN A 81 0.80 5.26 5.70
CA GLN A 81 1.95 5.41 6.58
C GLN A 81 1.84 6.75 7.30
N GLY A 82 1.43 6.72 8.56
CA GLY A 82 1.29 7.90 9.39
C GLY A 82 2.58 8.72 9.48
N ASN A 83 2.43 10.01 9.68
CA ASN A 83 3.55 10.93 9.79
C ASN A 83 3.65 11.45 11.23
N ASN A 84 4.88 11.44 11.77
CA ASN A 84 5.19 12.00 13.09
C ASN A 84 6.21 13.15 12.92
N GLN A 85 5.94 14.08 12.00
CA GLN A 85 6.80 15.23 11.78
C GLN A 85 6.13 16.51 12.27
N GLY A 86 6.87 17.30 13.05
CA GLY A 86 6.47 18.66 13.41
C GLY A 86 5.31 18.77 14.39
N GLY A 87 5.03 17.74 15.20
CA GLY A 87 3.98 17.79 16.23
C GLY A 87 2.57 17.50 15.72
N SER A 88 2.38 17.21 14.45
CA SER A 88 1.14 16.66 13.89
C SER A 88 1.27 15.15 13.74
N PHE A 89 0.50 14.42 14.51
CA PHE A 89 0.41 12.96 14.42
C PHE A 89 -0.74 12.59 13.48
N THR A 90 -0.42 12.03 12.31
CA THR A 90 -1.42 11.36 11.48
C THR A 90 -1.44 9.89 11.80
N PRO A 91 -2.62 9.29 12.06
CA PRO A 91 -2.72 7.88 12.40
C PRO A 91 -2.20 7.03 11.25
N ASN A 92 -1.45 6.02 11.61
CA ASN A 92 -1.07 4.92 10.76
C ASN A 92 -2.26 3.96 10.61
N SER A 93 -2.70 3.68 9.40
CA SER A 93 -3.89 2.85 9.16
C SER A 93 -3.79 2.06 7.87
N ALA A 94 -4.55 0.97 7.80
CA ALA A 94 -4.92 0.32 6.57
C ALA A 94 -6.44 0.23 6.49
N ILE A 95 -7.01 0.68 5.40
CA ILE A 95 -8.45 0.82 5.23
C ILE A 95 -8.86 0.11 3.96
N ILE A 96 -10.00 -0.60 4.01
CA ILE A 96 -10.66 -1.18 2.84
C ILE A 96 -11.96 -0.42 2.59
N TYR A 97 -12.16 -0.06 1.34
CA TYR A 97 -13.39 0.51 0.81
C TYR A 97 -14.00 -0.45 -0.20
N ASN A 98 -15.31 -0.43 -0.38
CA ASN A 98 -15.91 -1.04 -1.55
C ASN A 98 -15.65 -0.18 -2.79
N PHE A 99 -15.40 -0.83 -3.89
CA PHE A 99 -15.16 -0.22 -5.19
C PHE A 99 -16.16 -0.79 -6.19
N ASP A 100 -16.77 0.06 -6.96
CA ASP A 100 -17.65 -0.34 -8.05
C ASP A 100 -16.91 -0.20 -9.39
N ASN A 101 -16.52 -1.31 -9.98
CA ASN A 101 -15.79 -1.32 -11.23
C ASN A 101 -16.67 -1.07 -12.48
N LEU A 102 -17.98 -0.90 -12.30
CA LEU A 102 -18.86 -0.41 -13.37
C LEU A 102 -18.82 1.13 -13.46
N THR A 103 -18.88 1.79 -12.31
CA THR A 103 -18.99 3.27 -12.23
C THR A 103 -17.69 3.96 -11.87
N GLY A 104 -16.70 3.24 -11.33
CA GLY A 104 -15.46 3.81 -10.79
C GLY A 104 -15.61 4.46 -9.42
N SER A 105 -16.78 4.35 -8.79
CA SER A 105 -17.02 4.96 -7.49
C SER A 105 -16.44 4.14 -6.34
N VAL A 106 -16.00 4.84 -5.29
CA VAL A 106 -15.63 4.27 -3.99
C VAL A 106 -16.77 4.51 -3.04
N ASP A 107 -17.35 3.44 -2.50
CA ASP A 107 -18.37 3.53 -1.47
C ASP A 107 -17.71 3.81 -0.11
N THR A 108 -18.15 4.85 0.55
CA THR A 108 -17.57 5.34 1.80
C THR A 108 -18.41 4.95 3.02
N ASP A 109 -19.63 4.49 2.83
CA ASP A 109 -20.53 4.10 3.92
C ASP A 109 -20.13 2.74 4.53
N GLU A 110 -19.46 1.89 3.75
CA GLU A 110 -18.97 0.57 4.16
C GLU A 110 -17.44 0.54 4.24
N THR A 111 -16.87 1.38 5.05
CA THR A 111 -15.43 1.44 5.28
C THR A 111 -15.02 0.47 6.38
N PHE A 112 -14.12 -0.44 6.07
CA PHE A 112 -13.50 -1.33 7.04
C PHE A 112 -12.11 -0.81 7.42
N LEU A 113 -11.97 -0.28 8.61
CA LEU A 113 -10.67 0.03 9.19
C LEU A 113 -10.05 -1.29 9.68
N ILE A 114 -8.97 -1.73 9.05
CA ILE A 114 -8.30 -2.97 9.45
C ILE A 114 -7.52 -2.76 10.74
N GLU A 115 -6.78 -1.67 10.86
CA GLU A 115 -6.08 -1.36 12.12
C GLU A 115 -5.46 0.04 12.15
N ASN A 116 -5.38 0.61 13.36
CA ASN A 116 -4.29 1.51 13.73
C ASN A 116 -3.17 0.61 14.25
N PHE A 117 -2.17 0.31 13.40
CA PHE A 117 -1.15 -0.67 13.75
C PHE A 117 -0.31 -0.21 14.92
N SER A 118 -0.51 -0.82 16.10
CA SER A 118 0.40 -0.68 17.24
C SER A 118 1.79 -1.29 16.97
N ASP A 119 1.85 -2.25 16.04
CA ASP A 119 3.06 -3.00 15.66
C ASP A 119 3.95 -2.29 14.65
N GLY A 120 3.60 -1.09 14.22
CA GLY A 120 4.38 -0.34 13.23
C GLY A 120 3.51 0.47 12.28
N GLN A 121 4.14 1.03 11.27
CA GLN A 121 3.49 1.87 10.26
C GLN A 121 3.20 1.05 9.00
N ALA A 122 1.94 1.01 8.57
CA ALA A 122 1.53 0.34 7.34
C ALA A 122 2.18 0.98 6.11
N TYR A 123 2.68 0.16 5.17
CA TYR A 123 3.29 0.66 3.95
C TYR A 123 2.84 -0.11 2.71
N GLY A 124 3.33 -1.34 2.51
CA GLY A 124 2.91 -2.19 1.39
C GLY A 124 1.56 -2.82 1.67
N ILE A 125 0.74 -2.95 0.64
CA ILE A 125 -0.56 -3.61 0.69
C ILE A 125 -0.78 -4.35 -0.62
N GLU A 126 -1.38 -5.56 -0.57
CA GLU A 126 -1.71 -6.33 -1.77
C GLU A 126 -2.81 -7.35 -1.50
N PHE A 127 -3.68 -7.57 -2.47
CA PHE A 127 -4.69 -8.62 -2.41
C PHE A 127 -4.17 -9.96 -2.94
N SER A 128 -4.73 -11.06 -2.43
CA SER A 128 -4.60 -12.36 -3.08
C SER A 128 -5.32 -12.37 -4.43
N VAL A 129 -4.92 -13.29 -5.32
CA VAL A 129 -5.50 -13.40 -6.67
C VAL A 129 -7.00 -13.67 -6.66
N ASP A 130 -7.52 -14.31 -5.61
CA ASP A 130 -8.95 -14.59 -5.42
C ASP A 130 -9.69 -13.49 -4.64
N SER A 131 -9.03 -12.37 -4.31
CA SER A 131 -9.57 -11.21 -3.59
C SER A 131 -10.07 -11.50 -2.17
N LYS A 132 -9.74 -12.66 -1.59
CA LYS A 132 -10.22 -13.08 -0.26
C LYS A 132 -9.24 -12.83 0.87
N LYS A 133 -7.99 -12.56 0.55
CA LYS A 133 -6.96 -12.22 1.53
C LYS A 133 -6.37 -10.85 1.22
N LEU A 134 -5.91 -10.17 2.26
CA LEU A 134 -5.15 -8.94 2.15
C LEU A 134 -3.84 -9.09 2.92
N TYR A 135 -2.75 -8.68 2.29
CA TYR A 135 -1.42 -8.66 2.86
C TYR A 135 -1.00 -7.23 3.14
N ILE A 136 -0.46 -6.97 4.32
CA ILE A 136 -0.03 -5.64 4.74
C ILE A 136 1.34 -5.74 5.37
N SER A 137 2.29 -4.97 4.85
CA SER A 137 3.58 -4.80 5.49
C SER A 137 3.59 -3.61 6.44
N THR A 138 4.30 -3.75 7.55
CA THR A 138 4.52 -2.68 8.52
C THR A 138 6.00 -2.52 8.84
N VAL A 139 6.36 -1.34 9.31
CA VAL A 139 7.70 -1.01 9.74
C VAL A 139 7.66 -0.29 11.09
N SER A 140 8.50 -0.70 12.04
CA SER A 140 8.44 -0.21 13.44
C SER A 140 8.82 1.26 13.63
N ALA A 141 9.50 1.88 12.65
CA ALA A 141 9.90 3.28 12.72
C ALA A 141 9.89 3.95 11.35
N PHE A 142 9.56 5.25 11.35
CA PHE A 142 9.54 6.06 10.14
C PHE A 142 10.93 6.29 9.55
N ARG A 143 11.95 6.35 10.38
CA ARG A 143 13.35 6.53 9.99
C ARG A 143 14.26 5.68 10.86
N ARG A 144 15.26 5.12 10.24
CA ARG A 144 16.45 4.67 10.92
C ARG A 144 17.18 5.92 11.42
N THR A 145 17.49 5.96 12.70
CA THR A 145 18.28 7.04 13.32
C THR A 145 19.52 6.45 13.98
N MET A 146 20.52 7.30 14.29
CA MET A 146 21.69 6.84 15.04
C MET A 146 21.34 6.24 16.41
N ASN A 147 20.23 6.68 17.01
CA ASN A 147 19.73 6.17 18.29
C ASN A 147 18.76 4.99 18.14
N ASN A 148 18.28 4.73 16.92
CA ASN A 148 17.46 3.56 16.56
C ASN A 148 17.91 3.05 15.20
N PRO A 149 19.07 2.37 15.13
CA PRO A 149 19.65 1.93 13.87
C PRO A 149 18.90 0.77 13.24
N ALA A 150 18.09 0.10 14.00
CA ALA A 150 17.43 -1.12 13.59
C ALA A 150 15.91 -0.94 13.54
N VAL A 151 15.29 -1.47 12.49
CA VAL A 151 13.86 -1.34 12.22
C VAL A 151 13.28 -2.72 11.97
N THR A 152 12.21 -3.06 12.68
CA THR A 152 11.50 -4.32 12.47
C THR A 152 10.50 -4.17 11.34
N TYR A 153 10.58 -5.05 10.36
CA TYR A 153 9.59 -5.26 9.33
C TYR A 153 8.68 -6.42 9.73
N LYS A 154 7.38 -6.28 9.52
CA LYS A 154 6.41 -7.36 9.67
C LYS A 154 5.50 -7.42 8.47
N LEU A 155 5.09 -8.64 8.10
CA LEU A 155 4.11 -8.92 7.07
C LEU A 155 2.94 -9.67 7.70
N PHE A 156 1.75 -9.12 7.54
CA PHE A 156 0.51 -9.69 8.05
C PHE A 156 -0.41 -10.12 6.92
N GLN A 157 -1.17 -11.18 7.16
CA GLN A 157 -2.31 -11.62 6.36
C GLN A 157 -3.61 -11.33 7.10
N PHE A 158 -4.64 -10.93 6.36
CA PHE A 158 -6.03 -10.77 6.83
C PHE A 158 -6.97 -11.58 5.96
N ASN A 159 -7.96 -12.23 6.57
CA ASN A 159 -9.01 -12.94 5.86
C ASN A 159 -10.21 -12.01 5.64
N LEU A 160 -10.46 -11.61 4.40
CA LEU A 160 -11.53 -10.67 4.03
C LEU A 160 -12.92 -11.30 4.04
N THR A 161 -13.00 -12.63 4.18
CA THR A 161 -14.27 -13.35 4.33
C THR A 161 -14.66 -13.56 5.79
N ALA A 162 -13.78 -13.19 6.74
CA ALA A 162 -14.06 -13.32 8.16
C ALA A 162 -15.10 -12.30 8.61
N THR A 163 -15.97 -12.69 9.56
CA THR A 163 -16.92 -11.77 10.19
C THR A 163 -16.22 -10.62 10.93
N ASN A 164 -15.03 -10.88 11.45
CA ASN A 164 -14.15 -9.89 12.08
C ASN A 164 -12.82 -9.86 11.33
N ILE A 165 -12.73 -9.04 10.28
CA ILE A 165 -11.52 -8.92 9.46
C ILE A 165 -10.29 -8.49 10.30
N PRO A 166 -10.35 -7.46 11.16
CA PRO A 166 -9.22 -7.10 12.03
C PRO A 166 -8.76 -8.25 12.93
N GLY A 167 -9.70 -9.03 13.47
CA GLY A 167 -9.41 -10.17 14.33
C GLY A 167 -8.81 -11.38 13.61
N SER A 168 -8.85 -11.40 12.27
CA SER A 168 -8.23 -12.47 11.46
C SER A 168 -6.74 -12.23 11.19
N LYS A 169 -6.16 -11.19 11.78
CA LYS A 169 -4.73 -10.84 11.60
C LYS A 169 -3.82 -12.02 11.94
N GLN A 170 -2.97 -12.40 10.99
CA GLN A 170 -1.95 -13.43 11.13
C GLN A 170 -0.58 -12.88 10.74
N LEU A 171 0.43 -13.07 11.60
CA LEU A 171 1.82 -12.73 11.26
C LEU A 171 2.38 -13.81 10.33
N ILE A 172 2.83 -13.40 9.15
CA ILE A 172 3.38 -14.28 8.12
C ILE A 172 4.90 -14.25 8.14
N HIS A 173 5.48 -13.07 8.32
CA HIS A 173 6.93 -12.88 8.31
C HIS A 173 7.35 -11.73 9.20
N GLU A 174 8.53 -11.86 9.80
CA GLU A 174 9.15 -10.81 10.61
C GLU A 174 10.66 -10.77 10.34
N GLN A 175 11.17 -9.58 10.04
CA GLN A 175 12.59 -9.30 10.07
C GLN A 175 12.89 -8.39 11.25
N ASN A 176 13.44 -8.98 12.30
CA ASN A 176 13.76 -8.29 13.54
C ASN A 176 15.29 -8.15 13.66
N PRO A 177 15.81 -6.95 14.03
CA PRO A 177 17.24 -6.73 14.21
C PRO A 177 17.89 -7.63 15.27
N SER A 178 17.10 -8.23 16.16
CA SER A 178 17.59 -9.22 17.13
C SER A 178 17.82 -10.61 16.52
N ASP A 179 17.35 -10.84 15.27
CA ASP A 179 17.58 -12.09 14.56
C ASP A 179 18.97 -12.02 13.89
N PRO A 180 19.86 -13.02 14.16
CA PRO A 180 21.19 -13.07 13.54
C PRO A 180 21.16 -13.11 12.00
N ASN A 181 20.07 -13.58 11.41
CA ASN A 181 19.89 -13.61 9.95
C ASN A 181 19.53 -12.22 9.36
N TYR A 182 19.01 -11.33 10.20
CA TYR A 182 18.56 -9.98 9.82
C TYR A 182 19.10 -8.90 10.76
N PRO A 183 20.42 -8.80 10.96
CA PRO A 183 21.01 -7.93 12.02
C PRO A 183 20.69 -6.44 11.81
N GLU A 184 20.27 -6.07 10.60
CA GLU A 184 19.88 -4.70 10.28
C GLU A 184 18.35 -4.52 10.25
N GLY A 185 17.59 -5.60 10.48
CA GLY A 185 16.13 -5.63 10.35
C GLY A 185 15.66 -5.49 8.91
N GLY A 186 14.40 -5.08 8.74
CA GLY A 186 13.81 -4.80 7.44
C GLY A 186 13.11 -3.45 7.44
N TYR A 187 13.02 -2.81 6.27
CA TYR A 187 12.38 -1.52 6.12
C TYR A 187 11.09 -1.65 5.29
N ARG A 188 10.64 -0.59 4.63
CA ARG A 188 9.45 -0.57 3.79
C ARG A 188 9.55 -1.60 2.68
N GLY A 189 8.60 -2.53 2.63
CA GLY A 189 8.49 -3.53 1.58
C GLY A 189 7.27 -3.26 0.71
N ALA A 190 7.49 -3.13 -0.60
CA ALA A 190 6.41 -3.13 -1.58
C ALA A 190 5.91 -4.56 -1.78
N LEU A 191 4.61 -4.72 -2.00
CA LEU A 191 3.97 -5.98 -2.35
C LEU A 191 3.37 -5.86 -3.75
N GLN A 192 3.53 -6.89 -4.58
CA GLN A 192 2.99 -6.91 -5.93
C GLN A 192 2.48 -8.30 -6.30
N LEU A 193 1.19 -8.41 -6.58
CA LEU A 193 0.59 -9.59 -7.18
C LEU A 193 1.11 -9.72 -8.63
N ALA A 194 1.57 -10.91 -8.98
CA ALA A 194 2.07 -11.23 -10.30
C ALA A 194 1.09 -12.14 -11.08
N PRO A 195 1.25 -12.25 -12.40
CA PRO A 195 0.37 -13.08 -13.24
C PRO A 195 0.35 -14.56 -12.89
N ASP A 196 1.37 -15.07 -12.21
CA ASP A 196 1.43 -16.45 -11.69
C ASP A 196 0.61 -16.68 -10.41
N GLY A 197 -0.08 -15.64 -9.91
CA GLY A 197 -0.93 -15.68 -8.73
C GLY A 197 -0.16 -15.55 -7.41
N LYS A 198 1.14 -15.39 -7.44
CA LYS A 198 1.99 -15.18 -6.25
C LYS A 198 2.14 -13.70 -5.95
N ILE A 199 2.49 -13.38 -4.70
CA ILE A 199 2.81 -12.01 -4.30
C ILE A 199 4.31 -11.92 -4.07
N TYR A 200 4.95 -11.01 -4.80
CA TYR A 200 6.38 -10.73 -4.67
C TYR A 200 6.60 -9.50 -3.81
N THR A 201 7.68 -9.52 -3.05
CA THR A 201 8.07 -8.41 -2.18
C THR A 201 9.58 -8.20 -2.19
N THR A 202 9.99 -6.95 -2.00
CA THR A 202 11.38 -6.60 -1.72
C THR A 202 11.43 -5.95 -0.35
N ILE A 203 12.32 -6.42 0.53
CA ILE A 203 12.47 -5.86 1.86
C ILE A 203 13.86 -5.23 1.94
N PRO A 204 13.97 -3.91 1.73
CA PRO A 204 15.26 -3.24 1.83
C PRO A 204 15.75 -3.25 3.29
N LEU A 205 17.04 -3.47 3.50
CA LEU A 205 17.63 -3.57 4.83
C LEU A 205 17.82 -2.22 5.51
N ALA A 206 18.01 -1.14 4.75
CA ALA A 206 18.18 0.20 5.29
C ALA A 206 17.90 1.27 4.23
N TYR A 207 17.58 2.47 4.69
CA TYR A 207 17.67 3.69 3.89
C TYR A 207 19.01 4.38 4.11
N ASP A 208 19.39 5.22 3.14
CA ASP A 208 20.51 6.12 3.28
C ASP A 208 20.41 6.94 4.57
N VAL A 209 21.46 6.99 5.33
CA VAL A 209 21.51 7.73 6.59
C VAL A 209 22.62 8.78 6.51
N PHE A 210 22.27 10.03 6.81
CA PHE A 210 23.26 11.04 7.12
C PHE A 210 23.62 10.94 8.61
N THR A 211 24.89 10.73 8.92
CA THR A 211 25.38 10.79 10.29
C THR A 211 25.31 12.23 10.83
N ALA A 212 25.38 12.40 12.14
CA ALA A 212 25.43 13.73 12.76
C ALA A 212 26.59 14.61 12.25
N GLY A 213 27.63 14.01 11.67
CA GLY A 213 28.75 14.69 11.03
C GLY A 213 28.54 14.96 9.53
N GLY A 214 27.35 14.72 8.98
CA GLY A 214 27.04 14.92 7.56
C GLY A 214 27.62 13.84 6.63
N LEU A 215 28.17 12.75 7.16
CA LEU A 215 28.65 11.64 6.35
C LEU A 215 27.47 10.84 5.81
N PHE A 216 27.44 10.68 4.51
CA PHE A 216 26.48 9.80 3.83
C PHE A 216 26.88 8.33 4.02
N VAL A 217 25.99 7.54 4.57
CA VAL A 217 26.11 6.09 4.64
C VAL A 217 25.06 5.48 3.71
N PRO A 218 25.48 4.82 2.64
CA PRO A 218 24.55 4.19 1.71
C PRO A 218 23.65 3.18 2.42
N GLY A 219 22.38 3.15 2.05
CA GLY A 219 21.47 2.10 2.48
C GLY A 219 21.87 0.73 1.91
N ALA A 220 21.55 -0.32 2.63
CA ALA A 220 21.69 -1.68 2.12
C ALA A 220 20.43 -2.03 1.27
N PHE A 221 20.68 -2.40 0.01
CA PHE A 221 19.63 -2.84 -0.88
C PHE A 221 19.23 -4.29 -0.58
N ALA A 222 17.98 -4.63 -0.87
CA ALA A 222 17.57 -6.03 -0.94
C ALA A 222 18.41 -6.75 -2.01
N THR A 223 18.98 -7.89 -1.64
CA THR A 223 19.81 -8.70 -2.54
C THR A 223 19.01 -9.78 -3.25
N HIS A 224 17.76 -9.98 -2.86
CA HIS A 224 16.86 -10.98 -3.41
C HIS A 224 15.42 -10.48 -3.42
N LEU A 225 14.59 -11.17 -4.16
CA LEU A 225 13.16 -10.97 -4.22
C LEU A 225 12.50 -12.07 -3.38
N ASP A 226 11.69 -11.68 -2.41
CA ASP A 226 10.92 -12.60 -1.59
C ASP A 226 9.56 -12.89 -2.23
N VAL A 227 8.94 -14.02 -1.87
CA VAL A 227 7.69 -14.46 -2.48
C VAL A 227 6.76 -15.09 -1.44
N ILE A 228 5.47 -14.73 -1.53
CA ILE A 228 4.37 -15.46 -0.91
C ILE A 228 3.88 -16.47 -1.93
N GLU A 229 4.24 -17.75 -1.74
CA GLU A 229 4.02 -18.82 -2.72
C GLU A 229 2.53 -19.18 -2.88
N ASN A 230 1.77 -19.11 -1.79
CA ASN A 230 0.37 -19.52 -1.71
C ASN A 230 -0.49 -18.42 -1.07
N PRO A 231 -0.73 -17.29 -1.74
CA PRO A 231 -1.43 -16.16 -1.12
C PRO A 231 -2.92 -16.38 -0.91
N THR A 232 -3.48 -17.49 -1.34
CA THR A 232 -4.88 -17.88 -1.07
C THR A 232 -5.02 -18.84 0.12
N ALA A 233 -3.92 -19.37 0.64
CA ALA A 233 -3.92 -20.30 1.77
C ALA A 233 -4.31 -19.63 3.11
N ASP A 234 -4.90 -20.43 4.01
CA ASP A 234 -5.20 -20.04 5.39
C ASP A 234 -3.95 -20.16 6.29
#